data_a0bdf26c30d5ab2afd7890d6d7e97a0b
#
_entry.id   a0bdf26c30d5ab2afd7890d6d7e97a0b
#
_cell.length_a   1.000
_cell.length_b   1.000
_cell.length_c   1.000
_cell.angle_alpha   90.00
_cell.angle_beta   90.00
_cell.angle_gamma   90.00
#
_symmetry.space_group_name_H-M   'P 1'
#
loop_
_entity.id
_entity.type
_entity.pdbx_description
1 polymer ?
#
loop_
_entity_poly.entity_id
_entity_poly.type
_entity_poly.pdbx_seq_one_letter_code
_entity_poly.pdbx_strand_id
1 'polypeptide(L)'
;MTMEPSLEALVETGILPGSIFHPGGLGVSKELAALCCIGQESYVLDVACGTGETACFLAETIGCRMVGIDASDLQIKRAQRKKARSDLPVEFHQADAHHLPFPDGTFDSVFCECTLCHLDIGQALKEMVRVTKPGGRIGIHDLCWQENVPDTIKQRFAEVEKERPETLAGWASWFKRVGLVEIRTVDKSQVYPRWVKQDKRRLGLFGQLKIILAVFRRWGFAGYRRIRKSQRIWESVHMGYGIIVGSNPVTNDSPSSLRNPD
;
A
#
# COMPACT_ATOMS: atom_id res chain seq x y z
N MET A 1 16.53 17.57 6.81
CA MET A 1 15.95 17.97 5.53
C MET A 1 14.54 18.50 5.77
N THR A 2 14.19 19.68 5.26
CA THR A 2 12.83 20.19 5.34
C THR A 2 11.96 19.39 4.36
N MET A 3 10.97 18.68 4.88
CA MET A 3 10.03 17.89 4.07
C MET A 3 9.26 18.81 3.12
N GLU A 4 9.25 18.48 1.83
CA GLU A 4 8.47 19.22 0.83
C GLU A 4 6.97 19.03 1.04
N PRO A 5 6.14 20.06 0.75
CA PRO A 5 4.69 19.95 0.92
C PRO A 5 4.07 18.99 -0.10
N SER A 6 3.54 17.85 0.40
CA SER A 6 2.82 16.82 -0.34
C SER A 6 1.69 16.26 0.53
N LEU A 7 0.84 15.38 0.00
CA LEU A 7 -0.15 14.68 0.82
C LEU A 7 0.52 13.77 1.83
N GLU A 8 1.56 13.04 1.44
CA GLU A 8 2.38 12.24 2.34
C GLU A 8 2.94 13.07 3.50
N ALA A 9 3.49 14.25 3.21
CA ALA A 9 4.01 15.16 4.22
C ALA A 9 2.93 15.64 5.23
N LEU A 10 1.67 15.73 4.81
CA LEU A 10 0.55 16.03 5.73
C LEU A 10 0.30 14.89 6.72
N VAL A 11 0.48 13.65 6.27
CA VAL A 11 0.34 12.45 7.09
C VAL A 11 1.49 12.31 8.06
N GLU A 12 2.72 12.36 7.57
CA GLU A 12 3.93 12.23 8.37
C GLU A 12 4.00 13.30 9.47
N THR A 13 3.61 14.52 9.15
CA THR A 13 3.60 15.63 10.12
C THR A 13 2.40 15.59 11.08
N GLY A 14 1.44 14.67 10.87
CA GLY A 14 0.21 14.60 11.67
C GLY A 14 -0.75 15.77 11.46
N ILE A 15 -0.54 16.58 10.41
CA ILE A 15 -1.47 17.67 10.03
C ILE A 15 -2.77 17.08 9.53
N LEU A 16 -2.70 16.02 8.73
CA LEU A 16 -3.87 15.24 8.31
C LEU A 16 -4.12 14.14 9.35
N PRO A 17 -5.22 14.24 10.13
CA PRO A 17 -5.56 13.19 11.10
C PRO A 17 -6.16 12.00 10.37
N GLY A 18 -5.69 10.83 10.67
CA GLY A 18 -6.24 9.58 10.15
C GLY A 18 -5.28 8.42 10.37
N SER A 19 -5.83 7.23 10.51
CA SER A 19 -5.07 5.99 10.65
C SER A 19 -5.12 5.15 9.37
N ILE A 20 -6.03 5.48 8.45
CA ILE A 20 -6.25 4.76 7.20
C ILE A 20 -6.11 5.76 6.04
N PHE A 21 -5.09 5.57 5.24
CA PHE A 21 -4.74 6.48 4.13
C PHE A 21 -5.02 5.89 2.75
N HIS A 22 -5.80 4.82 2.68
CA HIS A 22 -6.20 4.24 1.40
C HIS A 22 -7.71 4.35 1.18
N PRO A 23 -8.15 4.64 -0.04
CA PRO A 23 -9.55 4.75 -0.40
C PRO A 23 -10.31 3.45 -0.16
N GLY A 24 -11.52 3.58 0.40
CA GLY A 24 -12.35 2.44 0.76
C GLY A 24 -12.06 1.85 2.14
N GLY A 25 -10.96 2.25 2.78
CA GLY A 25 -10.62 1.86 4.15
C GLY A 25 -10.58 0.35 4.33
N LEU A 26 -10.79 -0.13 5.55
CA LEU A 26 -10.71 -1.55 5.91
C LEU A 26 -11.64 -2.48 5.10
N GLY A 27 -12.67 -1.94 4.45
CA GLY A 27 -13.53 -2.72 3.56
C GLY A 27 -12.78 -3.21 2.32
N VAL A 28 -11.92 -2.38 1.76
CA VAL A 28 -11.07 -2.75 0.62
C VAL A 28 -9.94 -3.65 1.08
N SER A 29 -9.33 -3.40 2.24
CA SER A 29 -8.33 -4.30 2.84
C SER A 29 -8.88 -5.71 3.04
N LYS A 30 -10.14 -5.86 3.50
CA LYS A 30 -10.81 -7.15 3.62
C LYS A 30 -11.00 -7.84 2.27
N GLU A 31 -11.33 -7.09 1.24
CA GLU A 31 -11.45 -7.61 -0.12
C GLU A 31 -10.10 -8.05 -0.68
N LEU A 32 -9.05 -7.24 -0.48
CA LEU A 32 -7.68 -7.60 -0.83
C LEU A 32 -7.25 -8.89 -0.13
N ALA A 33 -7.52 -9.01 1.16
CA ALA A 33 -7.23 -10.21 1.95
C ALA A 33 -7.94 -11.46 1.39
N ALA A 34 -9.22 -11.32 1.01
CA ALA A 34 -9.99 -12.40 0.39
C ALA A 34 -9.42 -12.82 -0.97
N LEU A 35 -9.01 -11.86 -1.81
CA LEU A 35 -8.37 -12.13 -3.10
C LEU A 35 -6.97 -12.77 -2.94
N CYS A 36 -6.26 -12.43 -1.86
CA CYS A 36 -4.99 -13.06 -1.46
C CYS A 36 -5.19 -14.39 -0.74
N CYS A 37 -6.42 -14.92 -0.64
CA CYS A 37 -6.75 -16.16 0.04
C CYS A 37 -6.25 -16.23 1.50
N ILE A 38 -6.21 -15.09 2.21
CA ILE A 38 -5.79 -15.03 3.61
C ILE A 38 -6.84 -15.69 4.50
N GLY A 39 -6.45 -16.72 5.22
CA GLY A 39 -7.25 -17.45 6.20
C GLY A 39 -6.62 -17.45 7.58
N GLN A 40 -7.26 -18.14 8.54
CA GLN A 40 -6.85 -18.17 9.95
C GLN A 40 -5.41 -18.69 10.14
N GLU A 41 -5.00 -19.70 9.38
CA GLU A 41 -3.67 -20.29 9.47
C GLU A 41 -2.59 -19.53 8.68
N SER A 42 -2.96 -18.47 7.97
CA SER A 42 -2.03 -17.72 7.13
C SER A 42 -1.02 -16.92 7.95
N TYR A 43 0.23 -16.95 7.52
CA TYR A 43 1.28 -16.04 7.95
C TYR A 43 1.50 -14.98 6.89
N VAL A 44 1.22 -13.72 7.21
CA VAL A 44 1.02 -12.65 6.25
C VAL A 44 1.95 -11.49 6.52
N LEU A 45 2.52 -10.90 5.45
CA LEU A 45 3.30 -9.66 5.51
C LEU A 45 2.50 -8.48 4.94
N ASP A 46 2.40 -7.41 5.72
CA ASP A 46 1.90 -6.10 5.33
C ASP A 46 3.09 -5.16 5.09
N VAL A 47 3.38 -4.86 3.82
CA VAL A 47 4.50 -4.01 3.40
C VAL A 47 4.06 -2.57 3.39
N ALA A 48 4.81 -1.69 4.08
CA ALA A 48 4.46 -0.30 4.34
C ALA A 48 3.15 -0.18 5.15
N CYS A 49 3.10 -0.89 6.28
CA CYS A 49 1.91 -1.05 7.13
C CYS A 49 1.44 0.25 7.84
N GLY A 50 2.20 1.33 7.75
CA GLY A 50 1.89 2.59 8.43
C GLY A 50 1.66 2.42 9.93
N THR A 51 0.49 2.83 10.41
CA THR A 51 0.11 2.70 11.83
C THR A 51 -0.42 1.31 12.21
N GLY A 52 -0.30 0.31 11.33
CA GLY A 52 -0.71 -1.07 11.57
C GLY A 52 -2.22 -1.30 11.63
N GLU A 53 -3.02 -0.39 11.03
CA GLU A 53 -4.48 -0.48 11.09
C GLU A 53 -4.99 -1.72 10.38
N THR A 54 -4.55 -1.93 9.12
CA THR A 54 -4.93 -3.09 8.31
C THR A 54 -4.46 -4.39 8.95
N ALA A 55 -3.19 -4.45 9.39
CA ALA A 55 -2.64 -5.66 10.01
C ALA A 55 -3.41 -6.06 11.28
N CYS A 56 -3.68 -5.11 12.18
CA CYS A 56 -4.48 -5.38 13.38
C CYS A 56 -5.92 -5.82 13.03
N PHE A 57 -6.56 -5.13 12.07
CA PHE A 57 -7.92 -5.46 11.65
C PHE A 57 -8.03 -6.88 11.04
N LEU A 58 -7.10 -7.27 10.18
CA LEU A 58 -7.11 -8.61 9.58
C LEU A 58 -6.82 -9.69 10.64
N ALA A 59 -5.85 -9.46 11.53
CA ALA A 59 -5.58 -10.38 12.64
C ALA A 59 -6.81 -10.55 13.55
N GLU A 60 -7.53 -9.46 13.85
CA GLU A 60 -8.73 -9.51 14.69
C GLU A 60 -9.90 -10.21 13.99
N THR A 61 -10.13 -9.94 12.70
CA THR A 61 -11.33 -10.40 11.99
C THR A 61 -11.18 -11.75 11.31
N ILE A 62 -9.96 -12.13 10.92
CA ILE A 62 -9.65 -13.41 10.26
C ILE A 62 -8.95 -14.37 11.22
N GLY A 63 -8.18 -13.85 12.17
CA GLY A 63 -7.37 -14.66 13.09
C GLY A 63 -5.99 -15.05 12.55
N CYS A 64 -5.56 -14.48 11.42
CA CYS A 64 -4.27 -14.75 10.80
C CYS A 64 -3.11 -14.14 11.59
N ARG A 65 -1.90 -14.72 11.42
CA ARG A 65 -0.67 -14.13 11.95
C ARG A 65 -0.14 -13.06 11.00
N MET A 66 0.19 -11.89 11.54
CA MET A 66 0.62 -10.76 10.73
C MET A 66 2.01 -10.24 11.12
N VAL A 67 2.78 -9.87 10.13
CA VAL A 67 3.94 -9.01 10.29
C VAL A 67 3.69 -7.73 9.48
N GLY A 68 3.86 -6.57 10.08
CA GLY A 68 3.84 -5.29 9.40
C GLY A 68 5.24 -4.68 9.36
N ILE A 69 5.65 -4.16 8.22
CA ILE A 69 6.88 -3.39 8.11
C ILE A 69 6.59 -1.99 7.55
N ASP A 70 7.38 -1.02 7.99
CA ASP A 70 7.38 0.34 7.45
C ASP A 70 8.78 0.95 7.59
N ALA A 71 9.16 1.81 6.65
CA ALA A 71 10.45 2.50 6.70
C ALA A 71 10.48 3.58 7.79
N SER A 72 9.32 4.11 8.16
CA SER A 72 9.17 5.17 9.16
C SER A 72 9.15 4.60 10.59
N ASP A 73 10.20 4.86 11.36
CA ASP A 73 10.27 4.53 12.80
C ASP A 73 9.05 5.13 13.57
N LEU A 74 8.59 6.30 13.17
CA LEU A 74 7.43 6.94 13.79
C LEU A 74 6.14 6.13 13.57
N GLN A 75 5.93 5.60 12.36
CA GLN A 75 4.76 4.77 12.05
C GLN A 75 4.83 3.44 12.81
N ILE A 76 5.98 2.80 12.82
CA ILE A 76 6.19 1.56 13.59
C ILE A 76 5.93 1.75 15.09
N LYS A 77 6.43 2.83 15.70
CA LYS A 77 6.12 3.15 17.10
C LYS A 77 4.61 3.34 17.36
N ARG A 78 3.90 3.92 16.41
CA ARG A 78 2.42 4.06 16.49
C ARG A 78 1.73 2.70 16.39
N ALA A 79 2.15 1.86 15.43
CA ALA A 79 1.63 0.51 15.25
C ALA A 79 1.86 -0.37 16.49
N GLN A 80 3.07 -0.37 17.05
CA GLN A 80 3.41 -1.10 18.28
C GLN A 80 2.58 -0.64 19.47
N ARG A 81 2.34 0.67 19.64
CA ARG A 81 1.47 1.20 20.70
C ARG A 81 0.01 0.75 20.54
N LYS A 82 -0.47 0.61 19.30
CA LYS A 82 -1.80 0.08 19.01
C LYS A 82 -1.87 -1.40 19.39
N LYS A 83 -0.94 -2.21 18.92
CA LYS A 83 -0.83 -3.64 19.22
C LYS A 83 -0.72 -3.91 20.73
N ALA A 84 0.01 -3.10 21.48
CA ALA A 84 0.17 -3.25 22.94
C ALA A 84 -1.14 -3.14 23.74
N ARG A 85 -2.24 -2.75 23.10
CA ARG A 85 -3.59 -2.70 23.70
C ARG A 85 -4.45 -3.92 23.37
N SER A 86 -3.87 -4.93 22.72
CA SER A 86 -4.56 -6.15 22.29
C SER A 86 -3.59 -7.33 22.26
N ASP A 87 -4.09 -8.56 22.42
CA ASP A 87 -3.31 -9.80 22.31
C ASP A 87 -3.30 -10.36 20.87
N LEU A 88 -3.42 -9.48 19.88
CA LEU A 88 -3.41 -9.89 18.47
C LEU A 88 -2.06 -10.50 18.07
N PRO A 89 -2.05 -11.54 17.22
CA PRO A 89 -0.85 -12.17 16.69
C PRO A 89 -0.21 -11.32 15.58
N VAL A 90 0.19 -10.09 15.93
CA VAL A 90 0.78 -9.10 15.01
C VAL A 90 2.12 -8.65 15.55
N GLU A 91 3.11 -8.54 14.67
CA GLU A 91 4.42 -7.96 14.94
C GLU A 91 4.69 -6.78 14.00
N PHE A 92 5.43 -5.77 14.48
CA PHE A 92 5.79 -4.59 13.67
C PHE A 92 7.28 -4.30 13.76
N HIS A 93 7.93 -4.17 12.59
CA HIS A 93 9.37 -3.93 12.47
C HIS A 93 9.65 -2.79 11.49
N GLN A 94 10.67 -1.99 11.81
CA GLN A 94 11.17 -1.03 10.84
C GLN A 94 12.01 -1.75 9.79
N ALA A 95 11.63 -1.63 8.51
CA ALA A 95 12.38 -2.21 7.40
C ALA A 95 12.11 -1.47 6.08
N ASP A 96 13.04 -1.62 5.13
CA ASP A 96 12.91 -1.11 3.77
C ASP A 96 12.27 -2.19 2.88
N ALA A 97 11.21 -1.81 2.16
CA ALA A 97 10.52 -2.69 1.22
C ALA A 97 11.41 -3.18 0.06
N HIS A 98 12.50 -2.47 -0.23
CA HIS A 98 13.48 -2.87 -1.24
C HIS A 98 14.48 -3.94 -0.76
N HIS A 99 14.54 -4.21 0.55
CA HIS A 99 15.44 -5.18 1.19
C HIS A 99 14.75 -5.78 2.41
N LEU A 100 13.82 -6.71 2.18
CA LEU A 100 13.04 -7.32 3.25
C LEU A 100 13.90 -8.23 4.13
N PRO A 101 13.91 -8.06 5.47
CA PRO A 101 14.77 -8.80 6.38
C PRO A 101 14.21 -10.19 6.72
N PHE A 102 13.62 -10.87 5.73
CA PHE A 102 13.02 -12.19 5.90
C PHE A 102 13.63 -13.18 4.91
N PRO A 103 13.72 -14.46 5.27
CA PRO A 103 14.13 -15.53 4.36
C PRO A 103 13.16 -15.68 3.18
N ASP A 104 13.64 -16.32 2.11
CA ASP A 104 12.82 -16.70 0.96
C ASP A 104 11.67 -17.61 1.40
N GLY A 105 10.51 -17.42 0.81
CA GLY A 105 9.35 -18.28 1.04
C GLY A 105 8.85 -18.29 2.49
N THR A 106 8.94 -17.19 3.20
CA THR A 106 8.51 -17.08 4.61
C THR A 106 6.98 -16.98 4.75
N PHE A 107 6.32 -16.19 3.90
CA PHE A 107 4.92 -15.81 4.08
C PHE A 107 3.98 -16.55 3.11
N ASP A 108 2.78 -16.87 3.58
CA ASP A 108 1.72 -17.45 2.74
C ASP A 108 1.13 -16.39 1.81
N SER A 109 1.06 -15.13 2.27
CA SER A 109 0.63 -13.98 1.48
C SER A 109 1.41 -12.72 1.87
N VAL A 110 1.66 -11.87 0.87
CA VAL A 110 2.29 -10.56 1.05
C VAL A 110 1.44 -9.51 0.36
N PHE A 111 1.17 -8.40 1.02
CA PHE A 111 0.45 -7.30 0.38
C PHE A 111 1.04 -5.92 0.71
N CYS A 112 0.67 -4.93 -0.11
CA CYS A 112 1.03 -3.53 0.08
C CYS A 112 -0.16 -2.66 -0.31
N GLU A 113 -0.51 -1.67 0.52
CA GLU A 113 -1.60 -0.73 0.26
C GLU A 113 -1.10 0.70 0.10
N CYS A 114 -1.40 1.31 -1.06
CA CYS A 114 -1.15 2.73 -1.39
C CYS A 114 0.28 3.22 -1.13
N THR A 115 1.27 2.40 -1.45
CA THR A 115 2.68 2.77 -1.23
C THR A 115 3.57 2.35 -2.41
N LEU A 116 3.22 1.32 -3.16
CA LEU A 116 4.12 0.78 -4.18
C LEU A 116 4.44 1.82 -5.27
N CYS A 117 3.50 2.74 -5.57
CA CYS A 117 3.71 3.85 -6.50
C CYS A 117 4.77 4.88 -6.04
N HIS A 118 5.18 4.88 -4.77
CA HIS A 118 6.26 5.70 -4.22
C HIS A 118 7.64 5.04 -4.31
N LEU A 119 7.70 3.72 -4.53
CA LEU A 119 8.90 2.89 -4.44
C LEU A 119 9.54 2.66 -5.82
N ASP A 120 10.74 2.08 -5.82
CA ASP A 120 11.19 1.31 -6.98
C ASP A 120 10.33 0.06 -7.07
N ILE A 121 9.32 0.12 -7.95
CA ILE A 121 8.30 -0.92 -8.10
C ILE A 121 8.94 -2.29 -8.38
N GLY A 122 9.96 -2.29 -9.26
CA GLY A 122 10.61 -3.53 -9.68
C GLY A 122 11.37 -4.21 -8.54
N GLN A 123 12.09 -3.41 -7.74
CA GLN A 123 12.86 -3.93 -6.61
C GLN A 123 11.93 -4.38 -5.47
N ALA A 124 10.94 -3.56 -5.11
CA ALA A 124 10.00 -3.91 -4.04
C ALA A 124 9.17 -5.16 -4.39
N LEU A 125 8.64 -5.27 -5.61
CA LEU A 125 7.92 -6.46 -6.04
C LEU A 125 8.78 -7.72 -6.05
N LYS A 126 10.06 -7.63 -6.46
CA LYS A 126 10.99 -8.78 -6.40
C LYS A 126 11.17 -9.28 -4.97
N GLU A 127 11.33 -8.38 -4.02
CA GLU A 127 11.44 -8.73 -2.61
C GLU A 127 10.14 -9.34 -2.06
N MET A 128 8.98 -8.76 -2.41
CA MET A 128 7.68 -9.33 -2.04
C MET A 128 7.53 -10.76 -2.60
N VAL A 129 7.93 -11.00 -3.86
CA VAL A 129 7.93 -12.34 -4.47
C VAL A 129 8.88 -13.28 -3.74
N ARG A 130 10.10 -12.84 -3.47
CA ARG A 130 11.14 -13.65 -2.80
C ARG A 130 10.67 -14.18 -1.44
N VAL A 131 10.07 -13.31 -0.63
CA VAL A 131 9.63 -13.71 0.72
C VAL A 131 8.28 -14.43 0.74
N THR A 132 7.56 -14.48 -0.39
CA THR A 132 6.31 -15.24 -0.52
C THR A 132 6.60 -16.69 -0.88
N LYS A 133 5.97 -17.63 -0.18
CA LYS A 133 6.07 -19.06 -0.49
C LYS A 133 5.67 -19.37 -1.93
N PRO A 134 6.27 -20.41 -2.57
CA PRO A 134 5.71 -20.97 -3.79
C PRO A 134 4.22 -21.33 -3.59
N GLY A 135 3.36 -20.93 -4.53
CA GLY A 135 1.90 -21.05 -4.41
C GLY A 135 1.23 -19.98 -3.56
N GLY A 136 2.00 -19.15 -2.85
CA GLY A 136 1.48 -18.02 -2.06
C GLY A 136 0.97 -16.88 -2.93
N ARG A 137 0.29 -15.91 -2.32
CA ARG A 137 -0.33 -14.79 -3.02
C ARG A 137 0.34 -13.47 -2.71
N ILE A 138 0.47 -12.62 -3.75
CA ILE A 138 0.89 -11.23 -3.60
C ILE A 138 -0.24 -10.34 -4.07
N GLY A 139 -0.56 -9.32 -3.27
CA GLY A 139 -1.61 -8.37 -3.59
C GLY A 139 -1.19 -6.93 -3.36
N ILE A 140 -1.67 -6.03 -4.19
CA ILE A 140 -1.58 -4.60 -3.94
C ILE A 140 -2.95 -3.94 -4.07
N HIS A 141 -3.15 -2.87 -3.33
CA HIS A 141 -4.20 -1.90 -3.54
C HIS A 141 -3.54 -0.55 -3.70
N ASP A 142 -3.51 0.00 -4.91
CA ASP A 142 -2.73 1.20 -5.17
C ASP A 142 -3.44 2.16 -6.14
N LEU A 143 -2.89 3.36 -6.25
CA LEU A 143 -3.26 4.37 -7.22
C LEU A 143 -3.16 3.83 -8.64
N CYS A 144 -4.17 4.14 -9.44
CA CYS A 144 -4.18 3.81 -10.85
C CYS A 144 -4.50 5.03 -11.69
N TRP A 145 -3.76 5.21 -12.77
CA TRP A 145 -4.22 6.08 -13.84
C TRP A 145 -5.39 5.45 -14.56
N GLN A 146 -6.39 6.28 -14.90
CA GLN A 146 -7.40 5.89 -15.88
C GLN A 146 -6.77 5.77 -17.27
N GLU A 147 -7.49 5.16 -18.20
CA GLU A 147 -7.02 5.08 -19.58
C GLU A 147 -6.90 6.48 -20.22
N ASN A 148 -5.93 6.63 -21.11
CA ASN A 148 -5.73 7.83 -21.94
C ASN A 148 -5.43 9.13 -21.16
N VAL A 149 -4.83 9.03 -19.96
CA VAL A 149 -4.37 10.22 -19.23
C VAL A 149 -3.18 10.86 -19.93
N PRO A 150 -3.22 12.18 -20.23
CA PRO A 150 -2.11 12.89 -20.86
C PRO A 150 -0.82 12.78 -20.02
N ASP A 151 0.31 12.55 -20.69
CA ASP A 151 1.62 12.43 -20.02
C ASP A 151 2.00 13.69 -19.25
N THR A 152 1.57 14.86 -19.70
CA THR A 152 1.77 16.12 -18.98
C THR A 152 1.12 16.14 -17.59
N ILE A 153 -0.02 15.43 -17.40
CA ILE A 153 -0.67 15.28 -16.11
C ILE A 153 0.11 14.29 -15.25
N LYS A 154 0.53 13.15 -15.79
CA LYS A 154 1.35 12.15 -15.10
C LYS A 154 2.67 12.75 -14.60
N GLN A 155 3.39 13.46 -15.49
CA GLN A 155 4.64 14.14 -15.14
C GLN A 155 4.44 15.17 -14.02
N ARG A 156 3.40 16.02 -14.14
CA ARG A 156 3.08 17.02 -13.11
C ARG A 156 2.75 16.39 -11.76
N PHE A 157 2.08 15.26 -11.74
CA PHE A 157 1.78 14.51 -10.53
C PHE A 157 3.05 13.96 -9.90
N ALA A 158 3.89 13.29 -10.69
CA ALA A 158 5.17 12.77 -10.24
C ALA A 158 6.14 13.86 -9.72
N GLU A 159 6.11 15.06 -10.29
CA GLU A 159 6.90 16.21 -9.79
C GLU A 159 6.46 16.67 -8.40
N VAL A 160 5.15 16.64 -8.11
CA VAL A 160 4.58 17.16 -6.86
C VAL A 160 4.59 16.10 -5.77
N GLU A 161 4.04 14.92 -6.04
CA GLU A 161 3.86 13.85 -5.04
C GLU A 161 5.02 12.87 -4.98
N LYS A 162 5.89 12.85 -5.99
CA LYS A 162 6.96 11.84 -6.15
C LYS A 162 6.44 10.42 -6.35
N GLU A 163 5.18 10.29 -6.68
CA GLU A 163 4.50 9.03 -6.96
C GLU A 163 4.44 8.74 -8.45
N ARG A 164 4.45 7.46 -8.80
CA ARG A 164 4.38 6.96 -10.17
C ARG A 164 3.30 5.88 -10.29
N PRO A 165 2.02 6.28 -10.21
CA PRO A 165 0.94 5.34 -10.43
C PRO A 165 1.00 4.74 -11.83
N GLU A 166 0.58 3.50 -11.94
CA GLU A 166 0.42 2.80 -13.21
C GLU A 166 -1.08 2.70 -13.57
N THR A 167 -1.41 2.37 -14.81
CA THR A 167 -2.76 1.90 -15.13
C THR A 167 -2.97 0.51 -14.53
N LEU A 168 -4.21 0.03 -14.45
CA LEU A 168 -4.46 -1.36 -14.03
C LEU A 168 -3.70 -2.37 -14.88
N ALA A 169 -3.63 -2.13 -16.19
CA ALA A 169 -2.85 -2.94 -17.13
C ALA A 169 -1.34 -2.81 -16.87
N GLY A 170 -0.86 -1.62 -16.53
CA GLY A 170 0.53 -1.36 -16.14
C GLY A 170 0.92 -2.13 -14.89
N TRP A 171 0.10 -2.09 -13.84
CA TRP A 171 0.30 -2.88 -12.61
C TRP A 171 0.33 -4.39 -12.90
N ALA A 172 -0.61 -4.89 -13.71
CA ALA A 172 -0.61 -6.30 -14.13
C ALA A 172 0.65 -6.67 -14.94
N SER A 173 1.17 -5.75 -15.73
CA SER A 173 2.44 -5.93 -16.46
C SER A 173 3.64 -6.03 -15.52
N TRP A 174 3.69 -5.23 -14.43
CA TRP A 174 4.71 -5.35 -13.40
C TRP A 174 4.68 -6.71 -12.71
N PHE A 175 3.50 -7.20 -12.34
CA PHE A 175 3.32 -8.53 -11.76
C PHE A 175 3.85 -9.63 -12.69
N LYS A 176 3.54 -9.56 -13.99
CA LYS A 176 4.08 -10.50 -14.99
C LYS A 176 5.60 -10.44 -15.09
N ARG A 177 6.18 -9.23 -15.08
CA ARG A 177 7.64 -9.04 -15.18
C ARG A 177 8.42 -9.67 -14.02
N VAL A 178 7.83 -9.72 -12.84
CA VAL A 178 8.45 -10.36 -11.67
C VAL A 178 8.10 -11.84 -11.54
N GLY A 179 7.44 -12.43 -12.55
CA GLY A 179 7.18 -13.86 -12.65
C GLY A 179 5.89 -14.34 -12.00
N LEU A 180 5.01 -13.42 -11.53
CA LEU A 180 3.73 -13.80 -10.98
C LEU A 180 2.77 -14.30 -12.06
N VAL A 181 1.93 -15.25 -11.68
CA VAL A 181 0.91 -15.90 -12.54
C VAL A 181 -0.50 -15.67 -11.99
N GLU A 182 -1.51 -16.12 -12.69
CA GLU A 182 -2.94 -16.01 -12.29
C GLU A 182 -3.33 -14.57 -11.87
N ILE A 183 -2.84 -13.59 -12.61
CA ILE A 183 -3.01 -12.18 -12.26
C ILE A 183 -4.47 -11.77 -12.43
N ARG A 184 -5.03 -11.16 -11.37
CA ARG A 184 -6.38 -10.58 -11.37
C ARG A 184 -6.27 -9.10 -11.04
N THR A 185 -7.09 -8.30 -11.71
CA THR A 185 -7.23 -6.87 -11.45
C THR A 185 -8.67 -6.54 -11.12
N VAL A 186 -8.88 -5.65 -10.15
CA VAL A 186 -10.21 -5.16 -9.76
C VAL A 186 -10.18 -3.64 -9.74
N ASP A 187 -10.97 -2.99 -10.57
CA ASP A 187 -11.11 -1.54 -10.58
C ASP A 187 -11.89 -1.07 -9.34
N LYS A 188 -11.28 -0.20 -8.56
CA LYS A 188 -11.84 0.43 -7.36
C LYS A 188 -12.01 1.94 -7.50
N SER A 189 -11.85 2.48 -8.69
CA SER A 189 -11.89 3.93 -8.94
C SER A 189 -13.17 4.61 -8.46
N GLN A 190 -14.30 3.91 -8.47
CA GLN A 190 -15.57 4.44 -7.98
C GLN A 190 -15.64 4.64 -6.46
N VAL A 191 -14.74 4.00 -5.71
CA VAL A 191 -14.68 4.12 -4.24
C VAL A 191 -14.10 5.48 -3.83
N TYR A 192 -13.17 6.01 -4.62
CA TYR A 192 -12.41 7.20 -4.29
C TYR A 192 -13.27 8.47 -4.07
N PRO A 193 -14.19 8.86 -4.96
CA PRO A 193 -15.02 10.06 -4.76
C PRO A 193 -15.88 9.99 -3.50
N ARG A 194 -16.37 8.79 -3.16
CA ARG A 194 -17.15 8.56 -1.95
C ARG A 194 -16.30 8.70 -0.70
N TRP A 195 -15.09 8.15 -0.72
CA TRP A 195 -14.14 8.21 0.38
C TRP A 195 -13.71 9.66 0.67
N VAL A 196 -13.30 10.43 -0.35
CA VAL A 196 -12.97 11.86 -0.20
C VAL A 196 -14.13 12.66 0.40
N LYS A 197 -15.36 12.39 -0.04
CA LYS A 197 -16.56 13.06 0.48
C LYS A 197 -16.82 12.71 1.96
N GLN A 198 -16.59 11.45 2.34
CA GLN A 198 -16.73 10.99 3.73
C GLN A 198 -15.68 11.65 4.63
N ASP A 199 -14.42 11.69 4.20
CA ASP A 199 -13.33 12.30 4.94
C ASP A 199 -13.52 13.80 5.14
N LYS A 200 -13.93 14.53 4.09
CA LYS A 200 -14.28 15.93 4.21
C LYS A 200 -15.42 16.18 5.20
N ARG A 201 -16.43 15.30 5.23
CA ARG A 201 -17.54 15.36 6.20
C ARG A 201 -17.08 15.07 7.61
N ARG A 202 -16.23 14.05 7.80
CA ARG A 202 -15.66 13.65 9.10
C ARG A 202 -14.82 14.76 9.72
N LEU A 203 -14.02 15.45 8.92
CA LEU A 203 -13.21 16.59 9.35
C LEU A 203 -14.05 17.81 9.73
N GLY A 204 -15.21 17.99 9.10
CA GLY A 204 -16.03 19.20 9.24
C GLY A 204 -15.28 20.46 8.82
N LEU A 205 -15.97 21.61 8.91
CA LEU A 205 -15.38 22.91 8.55
C LEU A 205 -14.19 23.30 9.43
N PHE A 206 -14.30 23.08 10.73
CA PHE A 206 -13.22 23.39 11.68
C PHE A 206 -11.96 22.53 11.46
N GLY A 207 -12.12 21.24 11.17
CA GLY A 207 -10.99 20.37 10.86
C GLY A 207 -10.30 20.78 9.58
N GLN A 208 -11.05 21.08 8.53
CA GLN A 208 -10.50 21.57 7.27
C GLN A 208 -9.74 22.90 7.46
N LEU A 209 -10.31 23.85 8.23
CA LEU A 209 -9.65 25.13 8.53
C LEU A 209 -8.35 24.93 9.32
N LYS A 210 -8.33 24.02 10.31
CA LYS A 210 -7.11 23.68 11.06
C LYS A 210 -6.02 23.14 10.16
N ILE A 211 -6.36 22.26 9.21
CA ILE A 211 -5.39 21.74 8.22
C ILE A 211 -4.84 22.87 7.37
N ILE A 212 -5.69 23.74 6.83
CA ILE A 212 -5.27 24.88 6.01
C ILE A 212 -4.31 25.78 6.79
N LEU A 213 -4.66 26.15 8.01
CA LEU A 213 -3.81 26.98 8.88
C LEU A 213 -2.47 26.31 9.21
N ALA A 214 -2.48 25.00 9.49
CA ALA A 214 -1.26 24.23 9.76
C ALA A 214 -0.34 24.19 8.53
N VAL A 215 -0.91 24.00 7.33
CA VAL A 215 -0.17 24.06 6.06
C VAL A 215 0.47 25.43 5.85
N PHE A 216 -0.30 26.52 6.05
CA PHE A 216 0.23 27.89 5.93
C PHE A 216 1.34 28.17 6.94
N ARG A 217 1.18 27.74 8.19
CA ARG A 217 2.20 27.94 9.24
C ARG A 217 3.50 27.19 8.93
N ARG A 218 3.42 26.02 8.29
CA ARG A 218 4.57 25.15 8.04
C ARG A 218 5.29 25.45 6.73
N TRP A 219 4.55 25.73 5.66
CA TRP A 219 5.08 25.86 4.29
C TRP A 219 4.67 27.15 3.56
N GLY A 220 3.92 28.03 4.22
CA GLY A 220 3.47 29.31 3.64
C GLY A 220 2.49 29.13 2.47
N PHE A 221 2.30 30.21 1.73
CA PHE A 221 1.38 30.24 0.58
C PHE A 221 1.84 29.32 -0.57
N ALA A 222 3.15 29.23 -0.80
CA ALA A 222 3.70 28.36 -1.84
C ALA A 222 3.38 26.87 -1.58
N GLY A 223 3.56 26.42 -0.34
CA GLY A 223 3.20 25.07 0.08
C GLY A 223 1.71 24.78 -0.05
N TYR A 224 0.87 25.73 0.35
CA TYR A 224 -0.58 25.60 0.16
C TYR A 224 -0.96 25.48 -1.32
N ARG A 225 -0.40 26.33 -2.19
CA ARG A 225 -0.64 26.22 -3.64
C ARG A 225 -0.19 24.88 -4.22
N ARG A 226 0.94 24.34 -3.75
CA ARG A 226 1.46 23.05 -4.20
C ARG A 226 0.50 21.93 -3.83
N ILE A 227 0.08 21.84 -2.55
CA ILE A 227 -0.89 20.84 -2.07
C ILE A 227 -2.23 20.96 -2.81
N ARG A 228 -2.74 22.18 -3.03
CA ARG A 228 -4.00 22.39 -3.79
C ARG A 228 -3.88 21.95 -5.26
N LYS A 229 -2.71 22.09 -5.87
CA LYS A 229 -2.46 21.58 -7.23
C LYS A 229 -2.53 20.06 -7.28
N SER A 230 -1.87 19.40 -6.35
CA SER A 230 -1.90 17.95 -6.22
C SER A 230 -3.34 17.47 -5.97
N GLN A 231 -4.02 18.03 -4.99
CA GLN A 231 -5.39 17.68 -4.66
C GLN A 231 -6.34 17.73 -5.88
N ARG A 232 -6.15 18.69 -6.80
CA ARG A 232 -6.95 18.75 -8.03
C ARG A 232 -6.72 17.58 -8.97
N ILE A 233 -5.49 17.03 -9.02
CA ILE A 233 -5.19 15.84 -9.83
C ILE A 233 -5.78 14.60 -9.17
N TRP A 234 -5.62 14.47 -7.85
CA TRP A 234 -6.23 13.42 -7.05
C TRP A 234 -7.75 13.36 -7.21
N GLU A 235 -8.41 14.52 -7.20
CA GLU A 235 -9.88 14.64 -7.33
C GLU A 235 -10.35 14.64 -8.79
N SER A 236 -9.47 14.45 -9.77
CA SER A 236 -9.81 14.47 -11.19
C SER A 236 -10.32 13.10 -11.67
N VAL A 237 -10.94 13.10 -12.83
CA VAL A 237 -11.38 11.88 -13.55
C VAL A 237 -10.21 11.01 -14.03
N HIS A 238 -8.97 11.51 -13.94
CA HIS A 238 -7.77 10.81 -14.38
C HIS A 238 -7.23 9.82 -13.35
N MET A 239 -7.57 10.02 -12.07
CA MET A 239 -7.09 9.19 -10.97
C MET A 239 -8.13 8.13 -10.60
N GLY A 240 -7.65 6.94 -10.36
CA GLY A 240 -8.42 5.82 -9.87
C GLY A 240 -7.62 4.98 -8.88
N TYR A 241 -8.19 3.88 -8.51
CA TYR A 241 -7.60 2.89 -7.61
C TYR A 241 -7.89 1.48 -8.10
N GLY A 242 -6.99 0.56 -7.79
CA GLY A 242 -7.19 -0.82 -8.15
C GLY A 242 -6.58 -1.80 -7.18
N ILE A 243 -7.14 -2.99 -7.17
CA ILE A 243 -6.52 -4.15 -6.54
C ILE A 243 -5.92 -5.01 -7.64
N ILE A 244 -4.69 -5.44 -7.44
CA ILE A 244 -3.99 -6.38 -8.30
C ILE A 244 -3.48 -7.52 -7.42
N VAL A 245 -3.78 -8.76 -7.80
CA VAL A 245 -3.33 -9.95 -7.08
C VAL A 245 -2.72 -10.93 -8.06
N GLY A 246 -1.65 -11.60 -7.66
CA GLY A 246 -1.01 -12.67 -8.43
C GLY A 246 -0.54 -13.80 -7.53
N SER A 247 -0.27 -14.95 -8.11
CA SER A 247 0.30 -16.11 -7.42
C SER A 247 1.80 -16.19 -7.68
N ASN A 248 2.58 -16.46 -6.64
CA ASN A 248 3.95 -16.92 -6.80
C ASN A 248 3.92 -18.34 -7.35
N PRO A 249 4.49 -18.62 -8.53
CA PRO A 249 4.39 -19.95 -9.13
C PRO A 249 5.01 -21.04 -8.23
N VAL A 250 4.42 -22.22 -8.24
CA VAL A 250 5.05 -23.39 -7.64
C VAL A 250 6.17 -23.84 -8.58
N THR A 251 7.42 -23.66 -8.17
CA THR A 251 8.55 -24.23 -8.92
C THR A 251 8.55 -25.75 -8.75
N ASN A 252 8.35 -26.47 -9.85
CA ASN A 252 8.46 -27.93 -9.88
C ASN A 252 9.92 -28.42 -9.87
N ASP A 253 10.79 -27.78 -9.08
CA ASP A 253 12.13 -28.26 -8.82
C ASP A 253 12.16 -29.20 -7.61
N SER A 254 11.52 -30.35 -7.75
CA SER A 254 11.94 -31.51 -6.99
C SER A 254 13.19 -32.06 -7.69
N PRO A 255 14.35 -32.16 -7.03
CA PRO A 255 15.46 -32.86 -7.62
C PRO A 255 15.01 -34.32 -7.86
N SER A 256 14.85 -34.66 -9.13
CA SER A 256 14.68 -36.03 -9.54
C SER A 256 15.89 -36.79 -8.98
N SER A 257 15.63 -37.61 -7.96
CA SER A 257 16.55 -38.61 -7.51
C SER A 257 16.91 -39.48 -8.73
N LEU A 258 18.06 -39.19 -9.31
CA LEU A 258 18.74 -40.15 -10.20
C LEU A 258 18.98 -41.39 -9.36
N ARG A 259 18.06 -42.35 -9.40
CA ARG A 259 18.35 -43.73 -9.09
C ARG A 259 19.16 -44.23 -10.28
N ASN A 260 20.45 -44.38 -10.08
CA ASN A 260 21.25 -45.20 -10.93
C ASN A 260 20.66 -46.65 -10.86
N PRO A 261 20.40 -47.30 -11.97
CA PRO A 261 20.21 -48.75 -11.98
C PRO A 261 21.61 -49.40 -11.99
N ASP A 262 21.93 -50.09 -10.93
CA ASP A 262 22.92 -51.16 -10.98
C ASP A 262 22.31 -52.39 -11.64
#